data_f3e5cbffad6b9c0040ae7b8cb4ca996f
#
_entry.id   f3e5cbffad6b9c0040ae7b8cb4ca996f
#
_cell.length_a   1.000
_cell.length_b   1.000
_cell.length_c   1.000
_cell.angle_alpha   90.00
_cell.angle_beta   90.00
_cell.angle_gamma   90.00
#
_symmetry.space_group_name_H-M   'P 1'
#
loop_
_entity.id
_entity.type
_entity.pdbx_description
1 polymer ?
#
loop_
_entity_poly.entity_id
_entity_poly.type
_entity_poly.pdbx_seq_one_letter_code
_entity_poly.pdbx_strand_id
1 'polypeptide(L)'
;MGFYINKEFKNYIEENGLLDKVGHVIVALSGGADSVCLLELLKRLREEDAKGFELSAVHINHGIRKESDEEEVFVKNICEKFGVPCQVKKLDVPGYAKEKGLGVEEAARALRYEALNEEAAHIYEKKSRESGQERDRDVRIALAHHRDDQAETVLFNLFRGSELKGLSGMRPKNGIYIRPLLFATKEDILSYVKERGLSFVTDESNYDVTYSRNRIRHNILPEADKVHGKSAEKIAETAERLAAASDYIENETAKAFEAVVRDENGSLSADKKEIAKLHPFMQQSVLYEMICKAGGHKKDITHKHAGDLLKLMNNRNGGQISLPYGLTGYCDQSSISVKRAEPVSRSVARNIRFSIFLRKDLDGIPDSRYTKWLDYDKIGRQPEVRTRRPGDYIFFEDDKGNLHKKRLKDYFIEEKISRSERDQIPLVADGDHILWIVGHRISAAVKISDETKEVLIVSAEEADK
;
A
#
# COMPACT_ATOMS: atom_id res chain seq x y z
N MET A 1 -33.14 11.09 -27.17
CA MET A 1 -32.17 10.74 -26.08
C MET A 1 -31.09 9.77 -26.52
N GLY A 2 -31.42 8.66 -27.17
CA GLY A 2 -30.41 7.69 -27.63
C GLY A 2 -29.36 8.25 -28.59
N PHE A 3 -29.72 9.20 -29.42
CA PHE A 3 -28.76 9.90 -30.28
C PHE A 3 -27.80 10.77 -29.46
N TYR A 4 -28.25 11.35 -28.35
CA TYR A 4 -27.43 12.16 -27.46
C TYR A 4 -26.36 11.31 -26.77
N ILE A 5 -26.72 10.20 -26.12
CA ILE A 5 -25.78 9.36 -25.37
C ILE A 5 -24.69 8.75 -26.28
N ASN A 6 -25.07 8.34 -27.52
CA ASN A 6 -24.11 7.83 -28.50
C ASN A 6 -23.04 8.89 -28.87
N LYS A 7 -23.46 10.12 -29.10
CA LYS A 7 -22.59 11.23 -29.48
C LYS A 7 -21.63 11.56 -28.31
N GLU A 8 -22.20 11.73 -27.12
CA GLU A 8 -21.42 12.06 -25.93
C GLU A 8 -20.47 10.90 -25.54
N PHE A 9 -20.87 9.65 -25.73
CA PHE A 9 -20.02 8.49 -25.53
C PHE A 9 -18.79 8.53 -26.44
N LYS A 10 -18.97 8.85 -27.71
CA LYS A 10 -17.89 8.96 -28.69
C LYS A 10 -16.95 10.10 -28.32
N ASN A 11 -17.49 11.30 -28.04
CA ASN A 11 -16.71 12.46 -27.60
C ASN A 11 -15.90 12.15 -26.35
N TYR A 12 -16.53 11.54 -25.35
CA TYR A 12 -15.88 11.22 -24.08
C TYR A 12 -14.71 10.24 -24.23
N ILE A 13 -14.86 9.25 -25.11
CA ILE A 13 -13.78 8.30 -25.44
C ILE A 13 -12.61 9.02 -26.11
N GLU A 14 -12.91 9.92 -27.06
CA GLU A 14 -11.89 10.66 -27.79
C GLU A 14 -11.15 11.67 -26.92
N GLU A 15 -11.87 12.50 -26.15
CA GLU A 15 -11.32 13.50 -25.25
C GLU A 15 -10.40 12.91 -24.19
N ASN A 16 -10.75 11.72 -23.68
CA ASN A 16 -9.97 11.04 -22.65
C ASN A 16 -8.97 9.99 -23.18
N GLY A 17 -8.86 9.85 -24.50
CA GLY A 17 -7.94 8.90 -25.16
C GLY A 17 -8.13 7.45 -24.67
N LEU A 18 -9.39 7.04 -24.41
CA LEU A 18 -9.66 5.75 -23.75
C LEU A 18 -9.31 4.56 -24.65
N LEU A 19 -9.44 4.73 -25.97
CA LEU A 19 -9.17 3.69 -26.97
C LEU A 19 -7.97 4.00 -27.87
N ASP A 20 -7.10 4.91 -27.45
CA ASP A 20 -5.90 5.21 -28.22
C ASP A 20 -4.94 4.02 -28.24
N LYS A 21 -4.61 3.53 -29.42
CA LYS A 21 -3.71 2.38 -29.67
C LYS A 21 -4.20 1.08 -29.01
N VAL A 22 -5.51 0.91 -28.84
CA VAL A 22 -6.10 -0.29 -28.22
C VAL A 22 -6.48 -1.30 -29.29
N GLY A 23 -5.95 -2.51 -29.18
CA GLY A 23 -6.28 -3.62 -30.08
C GLY A 23 -7.44 -4.48 -29.55
N HIS A 24 -7.72 -4.47 -28.24
CA HIS A 24 -8.80 -5.28 -27.66
C HIS A 24 -9.43 -4.61 -26.43
N VAL A 25 -10.77 -4.65 -26.36
CA VAL A 25 -11.54 -4.18 -25.21
C VAL A 25 -12.30 -5.34 -24.59
N ILE A 26 -12.12 -5.55 -23.30
CA ILE A 26 -12.86 -6.51 -22.48
C ILE A 26 -13.91 -5.74 -21.70
N VAL A 27 -15.19 -6.06 -21.86
CA VAL A 27 -16.27 -5.50 -21.04
C VAL A 27 -16.48 -6.37 -19.80
N ALA A 28 -16.35 -5.79 -18.60
CA ALA A 28 -16.77 -6.45 -17.37
C ALA A 28 -18.31 -6.44 -17.31
N LEU A 29 -18.93 -7.54 -17.71
CA LEU A 29 -20.37 -7.64 -17.95
C LEU A 29 -21.07 -8.32 -16.78
N SER A 30 -21.77 -7.55 -15.94
CA SER A 30 -22.57 -8.08 -14.83
C SER A 30 -23.98 -8.54 -15.22
N GLY A 31 -24.47 -8.14 -16.40
CA GLY A 31 -25.87 -8.34 -16.83
C GLY A 31 -26.79 -7.21 -16.42
N GLY A 32 -26.38 -6.31 -15.55
CA GLY A 32 -27.17 -5.12 -15.17
C GLY A 32 -27.19 -4.06 -16.27
N ALA A 33 -28.15 -3.13 -16.17
CA ALA A 33 -28.45 -2.10 -17.19
C ALA A 33 -27.19 -1.34 -17.64
N ASP A 34 -26.30 -0.96 -16.71
CA ASP A 34 -25.10 -0.16 -17.00
C ASP A 34 -24.12 -0.95 -17.86
N SER A 35 -23.87 -2.21 -17.51
CA SER A 35 -22.94 -3.07 -18.23
C SER A 35 -23.46 -3.50 -19.61
N VAL A 36 -24.78 -3.70 -19.73
CA VAL A 36 -25.44 -3.99 -21.02
C VAL A 36 -25.42 -2.76 -21.92
N CYS A 37 -25.68 -1.58 -21.37
CA CYS A 37 -25.55 -0.30 -22.08
C CYS A 37 -24.12 -0.10 -22.61
N LEU A 38 -23.11 -0.31 -21.77
CA LEU A 38 -21.70 -0.19 -22.15
C LEU A 38 -21.34 -1.16 -23.28
N LEU A 39 -21.76 -2.43 -23.18
CA LEU A 39 -21.48 -3.44 -24.20
C LEU A 39 -22.08 -3.05 -25.55
N GLU A 40 -23.33 -2.59 -25.57
CA GLU A 40 -24.03 -2.16 -26.81
C GLU A 40 -23.37 -0.93 -27.42
N LEU A 41 -23.02 0.08 -26.60
CA LEU A 41 -22.36 1.29 -27.08
C LEU A 41 -20.96 1.00 -27.66
N LEU A 42 -20.16 0.15 -27.02
CA LEU A 42 -18.86 -0.27 -27.55
C LEU A 42 -18.96 -1.10 -28.83
N LYS A 43 -19.98 -1.98 -28.90
CA LYS A 43 -20.27 -2.74 -30.12
C LYS A 43 -20.59 -1.80 -31.28
N ARG A 44 -21.48 -0.84 -31.08
CA ARG A 44 -21.82 0.17 -32.10
C ARG A 44 -20.62 1.00 -32.52
N LEU A 45 -19.85 1.48 -31.54
CA LEU A 45 -18.63 2.24 -31.84
C LEU A 45 -17.66 1.44 -32.72
N ARG A 46 -17.51 0.14 -32.45
CA ARG A 46 -16.70 -0.77 -33.27
C ARG A 46 -17.24 -0.92 -34.70
N GLU A 47 -18.57 -0.94 -34.87
CA GLU A 47 -19.23 -1.09 -36.17
C GLU A 47 -19.21 0.21 -36.98
N GLU A 48 -19.35 1.36 -36.31
CA GLU A 48 -19.41 2.69 -36.97
C GLU A 48 -18.01 3.25 -37.28
N ASP A 49 -17.03 2.94 -36.45
CA ASP A 49 -15.65 3.42 -36.59
C ASP A 49 -14.74 2.29 -37.04
N ALA A 50 -14.04 2.47 -38.15
CA ALA A 50 -13.00 1.56 -38.63
C ALA A 50 -11.75 1.52 -37.69
N LYS A 51 -11.88 1.85 -36.42
CA LYS A 51 -10.80 1.91 -35.41
C LYS A 51 -10.22 0.56 -35.02
N GLY A 52 -10.79 -0.54 -35.52
CA GLY A 52 -10.08 -1.82 -35.55
C GLY A 52 -9.79 -2.48 -34.21
N PHE A 53 -10.55 -2.18 -33.13
CA PHE A 53 -10.40 -2.94 -31.89
C PHE A 53 -11.33 -4.16 -31.85
N GLU A 54 -10.86 -5.24 -31.25
CA GLU A 54 -11.68 -6.39 -30.94
C GLU A 54 -12.43 -6.18 -29.62
N LEU A 55 -13.62 -6.78 -29.50
CA LEU A 55 -14.47 -6.66 -28.32
C LEU A 55 -14.82 -8.03 -27.79
N SER A 56 -14.64 -8.25 -26.49
CA SER A 56 -15.11 -9.42 -25.76
C SER A 56 -15.74 -9.00 -24.43
N ALA A 57 -16.46 -9.93 -23.80
CA ALA A 57 -17.05 -9.74 -22.49
C ALA A 57 -16.54 -10.79 -21.50
N VAL A 58 -16.38 -10.38 -20.24
CA VAL A 58 -16.12 -11.27 -19.12
C VAL A 58 -17.23 -11.11 -18.09
N HIS A 59 -17.93 -12.19 -17.82
CA HIS A 59 -18.88 -12.29 -16.73
C HIS A 59 -18.26 -12.99 -15.54
N ILE A 60 -18.47 -12.43 -14.33
CA ILE A 60 -17.96 -13.01 -13.10
C ILE A 60 -19.13 -13.52 -12.27
N ASN A 61 -19.21 -14.83 -12.16
CA ASN A 61 -20.16 -15.52 -11.30
C ASN A 61 -19.50 -15.71 -9.92
N HIS A 62 -20.00 -14.99 -8.92
CA HIS A 62 -19.45 -15.02 -7.56
C HIS A 62 -19.83 -16.26 -6.75
N GLY A 63 -20.71 -17.14 -7.28
CA GLY A 63 -21.10 -18.39 -6.60
C GLY A 63 -21.85 -18.21 -5.27
N ILE A 64 -22.32 -16.99 -4.96
CA ILE A 64 -22.90 -16.68 -3.65
C ILE A 64 -24.39 -16.97 -3.61
N ARG A 65 -25.07 -16.92 -4.76
CA ARG A 65 -26.54 -17.03 -4.87
C ARG A 65 -26.94 -18.02 -5.96
N LYS A 66 -28.15 -18.59 -5.84
CA LYS A 66 -28.73 -19.47 -6.88
C LYS A 66 -29.03 -18.73 -8.18
N GLU A 67 -29.42 -17.44 -8.07
CA GLU A 67 -29.73 -16.55 -9.20
C GLU A 67 -28.50 -16.28 -10.08
N SER A 68 -27.27 -16.48 -9.58
CA SER A 68 -26.04 -16.29 -10.35
C SER A 68 -25.93 -17.20 -11.58
N ASP A 69 -26.57 -18.36 -11.59
CA ASP A 69 -26.58 -19.24 -12.76
C ASP A 69 -27.60 -18.74 -13.82
N GLU A 70 -28.70 -18.10 -13.42
CA GLU A 70 -29.64 -17.46 -14.33
C GLU A 70 -29.04 -16.21 -14.98
N GLU A 71 -28.27 -15.43 -14.20
CA GLU A 71 -27.50 -14.29 -14.69
C GLU A 71 -26.46 -14.72 -15.73
N GLU A 72 -25.76 -15.85 -15.49
CA GLU A 72 -24.80 -16.42 -16.44
C GLU A 72 -25.49 -16.76 -17.78
N VAL A 73 -26.65 -17.42 -17.75
CA VAL A 73 -27.44 -17.76 -18.95
C VAL A 73 -27.85 -16.48 -19.68
N PHE A 74 -28.37 -15.48 -18.96
CA PHE A 74 -28.77 -14.21 -19.53
C PHE A 74 -27.59 -13.52 -20.25
N VAL A 75 -26.42 -13.44 -19.59
CA VAL A 75 -25.22 -12.80 -20.14
C VAL A 75 -24.73 -13.51 -21.40
N LYS A 76 -24.72 -14.85 -21.41
CA LYS A 76 -24.36 -15.62 -22.61
C LYS A 76 -25.30 -15.33 -23.78
N ASN A 77 -26.61 -15.31 -23.53
CA ASN A 77 -27.62 -15.04 -24.55
C ASN A 77 -27.48 -13.62 -25.15
N ILE A 78 -27.23 -12.60 -24.32
CA ILE A 78 -27.05 -11.24 -24.81
C ILE A 78 -25.77 -11.08 -25.62
N CYS A 79 -24.68 -11.71 -25.18
CA CYS A 79 -23.42 -11.73 -25.92
C CYS A 79 -23.55 -12.43 -27.27
N GLU A 80 -24.25 -13.57 -27.32
CA GLU A 80 -24.55 -14.29 -28.58
C GLU A 80 -25.38 -13.40 -29.53
N LYS A 81 -26.44 -12.76 -29.03
CA LYS A 81 -27.26 -11.82 -29.80
C LYS A 81 -26.44 -10.65 -30.38
N PHE A 82 -25.41 -10.21 -29.65
CA PHE A 82 -24.54 -9.10 -30.07
C PHE A 82 -23.33 -9.55 -30.90
N GLY A 83 -23.10 -10.84 -31.06
CA GLY A 83 -21.92 -11.37 -31.75
C GLY A 83 -20.61 -11.02 -31.01
N VAL A 84 -20.63 -10.98 -29.68
CA VAL A 84 -19.49 -10.66 -28.83
C VAL A 84 -19.08 -11.91 -28.05
N PRO A 85 -17.82 -12.40 -28.19
CA PRO A 85 -17.32 -13.49 -27.38
C PRO A 85 -17.47 -13.20 -25.88
N CYS A 86 -17.97 -14.19 -25.12
CA CYS A 86 -18.16 -14.06 -23.68
C CYS A 86 -17.46 -15.18 -22.92
N GLN A 87 -16.64 -14.82 -21.94
CA GLN A 87 -16.05 -15.74 -21.00
C GLN A 87 -16.70 -15.60 -19.64
N VAL A 88 -17.01 -16.74 -19.01
CA VAL A 88 -17.55 -16.79 -17.65
C VAL A 88 -16.48 -17.30 -16.70
N LYS A 89 -16.22 -16.56 -15.65
CA LYS A 89 -15.29 -16.93 -14.54
C LYS A 89 -16.12 -17.21 -13.29
N LYS A 90 -16.05 -18.44 -12.77
CA LYS A 90 -16.68 -18.79 -11.48
C LYS A 90 -15.66 -18.63 -10.36
N LEU A 91 -16.01 -17.87 -9.32
CA LEU A 91 -15.11 -17.49 -8.22
C LEU A 91 -15.65 -18.01 -6.89
N ASP A 92 -14.78 -18.61 -6.08
CA ASP A 92 -15.09 -18.96 -4.68
C ASP A 92 -14.79 -17.78 -3.74
N VAL A 93 -15.71 -16.83 -3.70
CA VAL A 93 -15.59 -15.65 -2.83
C VAL A 93 -15.60 -16.02 -1.34
N PRO A 94 -16.48 -16.90 -0.83
CA PRO A 94 -16.47 -17.28 0.57
C PRO A 94 -15.16 -17.94 1.03
N GLY A 95 -14.59 -18.84 0.20
CA GLY A 95 -13.32 -19.50 0.49
C GLY A 95 -12.17 -18.50 0.56
N TYR A 96 -12.08 -17.61 -0.42
CA TYR A 96 -11.05 -16.56 -0.45
C TYR A 96 -11.17 -15.58 0.71
N ALA A 97 -12.39 -15.13 1.05
CA ALA A 97 -12.63 -14.25 2.19
C ALA A 97 -12.13 -14.85 3.50
N LYS A 98 -12.40 -16.14 3.72
CA LYS A 98 -11.96 -16.90 4.90
C LYS A 98 -10.43 -17.07 4.92
N GLU A 99 -9.81 -17.41 3.81
CA GLU A 99 -8.36 -17.59 3.69
C GLU A 99 -7.59 -16.30 3.98
N LYS A 100 -8.05 -15.17 3.42
CA LYS A 100 -7.37 -13.87 3.53
C LYS A 100 -7.81 -13.03 4.73
N GLY A 101 -8.85 -13.46 5.47
CA GLY A 101 -9.41 -12.68 6.58
C GLY A 101 -10.07 -11.37 6.14
N LEU A 102 -10.67 -11.35 4.94
CA LEU A 102 -11.32 -10.19 4.33
C LEU A 102 -12.84 -10.24 4.50
N GLY A 103 -13.48 -9.06 4.41
CA GLY A 103 -14.92 -8.98 4.23
C GLY A 103 -15.35 -9.54 2.86
N VAL A 104 -16.57 -10.08 2.76
CA VAL A 104 -17.08 -10.71 1.53
C VAL A 104 -17.05 -9.74 0.33
N GLU A 105 -17.41 -8.46 0.54
CA GLU A 105 -17.37 -7.43 -0.51
C GLU A 105 -15.94 -7.15 -0.99
N GLU A 106 -15.00 -7.04 -0.06
CA GLU A 106 -13.59 -6.81 -0.36
C GLU A 106 -12.98 -8.01 -1.11
N ALA A 107 -13.30 -9.22 -0.67
CA ALA A 107 -12.90 -10.46 -1.31
C ALA A 107 -13.46 -10.59 -2.74
N ALA A 108 -14.77 -10.32 -2.92
CA ALA A 108 -15.42 -10.32 -4.21
C ALA A 108 -14.79 -9.30 -5.17
N ARG A 109 -14.48 -8.11 -4.64
CA ARG A 109 -13.80 -7.06 -5.42
C ARG A 109 -12.38 -7.49 -5.82
N ALA A 110 -11.59 -8.02 -4.89
CA ALA A 110 -10.22 -8.48 -5.17
C ALA A 110 -10.19 -9.55 -6.26
N LEU A 111 -10.98 -10.61 -6.09
CA LEU A 111 -11.08 -11.72 -7.05
C LEU A 111 -11.59 -11.25 -8.42
N ARG A 112 -12.54 -10.30 -8.45
CA ARG A 112 -13.02 -9.71 -9.72
C ARG A 112 -11.89 -9.05 -10.49
N TYR A 113 -11.07 -8.23 -9.84
CA TYR A 113 -9.95 -7.58 -10.50
C TYR A 113 -8.87 -8.56 -10.92
N GLU A 114 -8.61 -9.60 -10.11
CA GLU A 114 -7.67 -10.68 -10.44
C GLU A 114 -8.12 -11.42 -11.71
N ALA A 115 -9.37 -11.90 -11.76
CA ALA A 115 -9.91 -12.60 -12.90
C ALA A 115 -9.93 -11.77 -14.20
N LEU A 116 -10.22 -10.47 -14.09
CA LEU A 116 -10.17 -9.54 -15.22
C LEU A 116 -8.74 -9.29 -15.71
N ASN A 117 -7.78 -9.17 -14.80
CA ASN A 117 -6.37 -9.00 -15.14
C ASN A 117 -5.78 -10.25 -15.79
N GLU A 118 -6.12 -11.45 -15.31
CA GLU A 118 -5.73 -12.72 -15.91
C GLU A 118 -6.21 -12.82 -17.36
N GLU A 119 -7.48 -12.46 -17.61
CA GLU A 119 -8.04 -12.50 -18.95
C GLU A 119 -7.36 -11.48 -19.87
N ALA A 120 -7.10 -10.27 -19.37
CA ALA A 120 -6.39 -9.27 -20.13
C ALA A 120 -4.96 -9.71 -20.47
N ALA A 121 -4.26 -10.36 -19.53
CA ALA A 121 -2.93 -10.91 -19.76
C ALA A 121 -2.96 -12.03 -20.80
N HIS A 122 -3.94 -12.92 -20.71
CA HIS A 122 -4.13 -14.02 -21.68
C HIS A 122 -4.32 -13.49 -23.12
N ILE A 123 -5.21 -12.51 -23.28
CA ILE A 123 -5.45 -11.86 -24.59
C ILE A 123 -4.21 -11.13 -25.10
N TYR A 124 -3.50 -10.41 -24.22
CA TYR A 124 -2.26 -9.73 -24.57
C TYR A 124 -1.19 -10.71 -25.08
N GLU A 125 -0.99 -11.83 -24.38
CA GLU A 125 -0.04 -12.86 -24.80
C GLU A 125 -0.43 -13.50 -26.14
N LYS A 126 -1.72 -13.81 -26.35
CA LYS A 126 -2.23 -14.35 -27.60
C LYS A 126 -1.95 -13.39 -28.75
N LYS A 127 -2.32 -12.12 -28.60
CA LYS A 127 -2.10 -11.08 -29.62
C LYS A 127 -0.60 -10.81 -29.87
N SER A 128 0.22 -10.91 -28.85
CA SER A 128 1.68 -10.76 -29.00
C SER A 128 2.32 -11.87 -29.83
N ARG A 129 1.71 -13.04 -29.90
CA ARG A 129 2.15 -14.15 -30.76
C ARG A 129 1.64 -14.03 -32.20
N GLU A 130 0.43 -13.45 -32.37
CA GLU A 130 -0.26 -13.41 -33.66
C GLU A 130 0.06 -12.15 -34.47
N SER A 131 0.36 -11.02 -33.83
CA SER A 131 0.53 -9.71 -34.48
C SER A 131 1.97 -9.20 -34.36
N GLY A 132 2.55 -8.80 -35.49
CA GLY A 132 3.84 -8.14 -35.56
C GLY A 132 3.81 -6.64 -35.21
N GLN A 133 2.63 -6.04 -35.01
CA GLN A 133 2.47 -4.60 -34.73
C GLN A 133 2.16 -4.36 -33.25
N GLU A 134 2.90 -3.46 -32.63
CA GLU A 134 2.77 -3.08 -31.22
C GLU A 134 1.38 -2.50 -30.87
N ARG A 135 0.71 -1.83 -31.83
CA ARG A 135 -0.62 -1.22 -31.66
C ARG A 135 -1.74 -2.21 -31.35
N ASP A 136 -1.67 -3.43 -31.92
CA ASP A 136 -2.74 -4.42 -31.79
C ASP A 136 -2.69 -5.19 -30.47
N ARG A 137 -1.69 -4.95 -29.63
CA ARG A 137 -1.44 -5.71 -28.40
C ARG A 137 -2.09 -5.10 -27.17
N ASP A 138 -2.35 -3.79 -27.18
CA ASP A 138 -2.90 -3.10 -26.00
C ASP A 138 -4.31 -3.57 -25.70
N VAL A 139 -4.53 -4.04 -24.47
CA VAL A 139 -5.81 -4.50 -23.97
C VAL A 139 -6.36 -3.51 -22.95
N ARG A 140 -7.66 -3.21 -23.01
CA ARG A 140 -8.38 -2.41 -22.01
C ARG A 140 -9.54 -3.19 -21.42
N ILE A 141 -9.78 -2.94 -20.13
CA ILE A 141 -10.92 -3.48 -19.40
C ILE A 141 -11.91 -2.34 -19.18
N ALA A 142 -13.08 -2.42 -19.81
CA ALA A 142 -14.12 -1.43 -19.71
C ALA A 142 -15.08 -1.76 -18.55
N LEU A 143 -15.20 -0.82 -17.60
CA LEU A 143 -16.07 -0.88 -16.44
C LEU A 143 -17.24 0.08 -16.64
N ALA A 144 -18.45 -0.35 -16.31
CA ALA A 144 -19.69 0.40 -16.52
C ALA A 144 -20.00 1.39 -15.38
N HIS A 145 -18.97 1.97 -14.73
CA HIS A 145 -19.20 3.03 -13.75
C HIS A 145 -19.71 4.29 -14.44
N HIS A 146 -20.66 4.94 -13.80
CA HIS A 146 -21.34 6.14 -14.32
C HIS A 146 -21.22 7.32 -13.34
N ARG A 147 -21.82 8.47 -13.68
CA ARG A 147 -21.70 9.73 -12.93
C ARG A 147 -22.20 9.63 -11.49
N ASP A 148 -23.27 8.88 -11.24
CA ASP A 148 -23.78 8.70 -9.88
C ASP A 148 -22.81 7.87 -9.02
N ASP A 149 -22.15 6.84 -9.59
CA ASP A 149 -21.10 6.09 -8.89
C ASP A 149 -19.89 6.98 -8.55
N GLN A 150 -19.62 7.99 -9.40
CA GLN A 150 -18.61 9.00 -9.11
C GLN A 150 -18.97 9.81 -7.87
N ALA A 151 -20.21 10.30 -7.79
CA ALA A 151 -20.69 11.05 -6.63
C ALA A 151 -20.64 10.19 -5.35
N GLU A 152 -21.07 8.94 -5.42
CA GLU A 152 -20.98 8.01 -4.30
C GLU A 152 -19.54 7.83 -3.83
N THR A 153 -18.60 7.67 -4.77
CA THR A 153 -17.17 7.49 -4.47
C THR A 153 -16.57 8.73 -3.81
N VAL A 154 -16.92 9.91 -4.30
CA VAL A 154 -16.45 11.19 -3.73
C VAL A 154 -16.96 11.37 -2.31
N LEU A 155 -18.26 11.18 -2.07
CA LEU A 155 -18.86 11.28 -0.75
C LEU A 155 -18.29 10.24 0.22
N PHE A 156 -18.14 9.00 -0.22
CA PHE A 156 -17.54 7.96 0.58
C PHE A 156 -16.11 8.31 1.01
N ASN A 157 -15.32 8.83 0.08
CA ASN A 157 -13.94 9.26 0.37
C ASN A 157 -13.92 10.49 1.28
N LEU A 158 -14.84 11.45 1.09
CA LEU A 158 -14.96 12.63 1.95
C LEU A 158 -15.25 12.23 3.40
N PHE A 159 -16.19 11.31 3.63
CA PHE A 159 -16.54 10.84 4.99
C PHE A 159 -15.40 10.07 5.67
N ARG A 160 -14.49 9.50 4.89
CA ARG A 160 -13.27 8.83 5.41
C ARG A 160 -12.11 9.79 5.62
N GLY A 161 -12.26 11.07 5.31
CA GLY A 161 -11.19 12.07 5.45
C GLY A 161 -10.10 11.92 4.40
N SER A 162 -10.48 11.56 3.17
CA SER A 162 -9.52 11.44 2.07
C SER A 162 -8.96 12.79 1.63
N GLU A 163 -7.74 12.78 1.13
CA GLU A 163 -7.07 13.92 0.56
C GLU A 163 -7.53 14.22 -0.88
N LEU A 164 -6.91 15.23 -1.52
CA LEU A 164 -7.27 15.72 -2.86
C LEU A 164 -7.42 14.58 -3.88
N LYS A 165 -6.49 13.62 -3.88
CA LYS A 165 -6.54 12.47 -4.80
C LYS A 165 -7.78 11.59 -4.58
N GLY A 166 -8.17 11.36 -3.35
CA GLY A 166 -9.39 10.61 -3.02
C GLY A 166 -10.65 11.36 -3.38
N LEU A 167 -10.68 12.69 -3.18
CA LEU A 167 -11.79 13.56 -3.54
C LEU A 167 -11.92 13.77 -5.06
N SER A 168 -10.87 13.49 -5.83
CA SER A 168 -10.91 13.46 -7.29
C SER A 168 -11.74 12.29 -7.86
N GLY A 169 -12.20 11.38 -7.01
CA GLY A 169 -13.04 10.26 -7.40
C GLY A 169 -12.35 9.26 -8.34
N MET A 170 -13.14 8.68 -9.23
CA MET A 170 -12.66 7.75 -10.24
C MET A 170 -12.15 8.48 -11.48
N ARG A 171 -11.02 8.01 -12.03
CA ARG A 171 -10.49 8.52 -13.29
C ARG A 171 -11.14 7.82 -14.48
N PRO A 172 -11.31 8.50 -15.63
CA PRO A 172 -11.76 7.87 -16.87
C PRO A 172 -10.88 6.69 -17.27
N LYS A 173 -9.57 6.81 -17.06
CA LYS A 173 -8.55 5.79 -17.31
C LYS A 173 -7.67 5.59 -16.08
N ASN A 174 -7.42 4.33 -15.72
CA ASN A 174 -6.48 3.97 -14.65
C ASN A 174 -5.78 2.66 -15.03
N GLY A 175 -4.54 2.76 -15.49
CA GLY A 175 -3.82 1.61 -16.06
C GLY A 175 -4.57 1.04 -17.26
N ILE A 176 -4.89 -0.26 -17.22
CA ILE A 176 -5.66 -0.94 -18.28
C ILE A 176 -7.17 -0.75 -18.14
N TYR A 177 -7.65 -0.18 -17.04
CA TYR A 177 -9.08 0.01 -16.77
C TYR A 177 -9.56 1.33 -17.35
N ILE A 178 -10.69 1.29 -18.07
CA ILE A 178 -11.39 2.46 -18.60
C ILE A 178 -12.83 2.50 -18.10
N ARG A 179 -13.42 3.71 -18.02
CA ARG A 179 -14.79 3.96 -17.58
C ARG A 179 -15.52 4.84 -18.57
N PRO A 180 -15.94 4.25 -19.70
CA PRO A 180 -16.48 5.04 -20.80
C PRO A 180 -17.86 5.68 -20.51
N LEU A 181 -18.59 5.26 -19.46
CA LEU A 181 -19.88 5.79 -19.04
C LEU A 181 -19.80 6.84 -17.92
N LEU A 182 -18.61 7.24 -17.48
CA LEU A 182 -18.46 8.13 -16.33
C LEU A 182 -19.08 9.52 -16.54
N PHE A 183 -19.34 9.92 -17.79
CA PHE A 183 -20.07 11.14 -18.14
C PHE A 183 -21.60 11.03 -17.99
N ALA A 184 -22.15 9.82 -18.08
CA ALA A 184 -23.59 9.56 -18.14
C ALA A 184 -24.20 9.45 -16.74
N THR A 185 -25.44 9.91 -16.58
CA THR A 185 -26.25 9.65 -15.39
C THR A 185 -26.92 8.28 -15.47
N LYS A 186 -27.37 7.76 -14.32
CA LYS A 186 -28.17 6.53 -14.28
C LYS A 186 -29.46 6.66 -15.12
N GLU A 187 -30.05 7.84 -15.10
CA GLU A 187 -31.26 8.14 -15.88
C GLU A 187 -31.00 8.08 -17.39
N ASP A 188 -29.90 8.64 -17.86
CA ASP A 188 -29.48 8.57 -19.27
C ASP A 188 -29.30 7.12 -19.72
N ILE A 189 -28.64 6.28 -18.91
CA ILE A 189 -28.43 4.87 -19.19
C ILE A 189 -29.76 4.10 -19.29
N LEU A 190 -30.63 4.27 -18.30
CA LEU A 190 -31.93 3.58 -18.29
C LEU A 190 -32.80 4.02 -19.46
N SER A 191 -32.79 5.31 -19.79
CA SER A 191 -33.52 5.84 -20.95
C SER A 191 -32.99 5.24 -22.25
N TYR A 192 -31.67 5.13 -22.41
CA TYR A 192 -31.07 4.50 -23.58
C TYR A 192 -31.39 3.01 -23.69
N VAL A 193 -31.27 2.27 -22.61
CA VAL A 193 -31.58 0.83 -22.56
C VAL A 193 -33.05 0.58 -22.94
N LYS A 194 -33.95 1.41 -22.43
CA LYS A 194 -35.39 1.36 -22.76
C LYS A 194 -35.64 1.69 -24.23
N GLU A 195 -35.06 2.77 -24.75
CA GLU A 195 -35.24 3.20 -26.16
C GLU A 195 -34.73 2.14 -27.14
N ARG A 196 -33.63 1.43 -26.74
CA ARG A 196 -33.02 0.37 -27.54
C ARG A 196 -33.70 -1.00 -27.36
N GLY A 197 -34.66 -1.13 -26.45
CA GLY A 197 -35.30 -2.40 -26.14
C GLY A 197 -34.36 -3.46 -25.60
N LEU A 198 -33.37 -3.04 -24.83
CA LEU A 198 -32.39 -3.95 -24.24
C LEU A 198 -32.91 -4.55 -22.93
N SER A 199 -32.79 -5.85 -22.79
CA SER A 199 -33.11 -6.55 -21.55
C SER A 199 -31.88 -6.49 -20.61
N PHE A 200 -32.12 -6.49 -19.30
CA PHE A 200 -31.08 -6.54 -18.27
C PHE A 200 -31.61 -7.22 -17.00
N VAL A 201 -30.70 -7.67 -16.14
CA VAL A 201 -31.02 -8.25 -14.83
C VAL A 201 -30.96 -7.16 -13.77
N THR A 202 -31.90 -7.18 -12.83
CA THR A 202 -31.87 -6.30 -11.66
C THR A 202 -31.37 -7.08 -10.46
N ASP A 203 -30.26 -6.67 -9.88
CA ASP A 203 -29.70 -7.27 -8.67
C ASP A 203 -30.35 -6.63 -7.43
N GLU A 204 -31.07 -7.43 -6.65
CA GLU A 204 -31.78 -6.99 -5.44
C GLU A 204 -30.84 -6.50 -4.34
N SER A 205 -29.56 -6.92 -4.35
CA SER A 205 -28.57 -6.44 -3.37
C SER A 205 -28.25 -4.95 -3.49
N ASN A 206 -28.59 -4.33 -4.60
CA ASN A 206 -28.47 -2.88 -4.77
C ASN A 206 -29.35 -2.07 -3.81
N TYR A 207 -30.34 -2.70 -3.18
CA TYR A 207 -31.24 -2.04 -2.21
C TYR A 207 -30.83 -2.26 -0.75
N ASP A 208 -29.80 -3.08 -0.49
CA ASP A 208 -29.35 -3.35 0.87
C ASP A 208 -28.54 -2.16 1.43
N VAL A 209 -29.18 -1.35 2.26
CA VAL A 209 -28.59 -0.15 2.89
C VAL A 209 -27.61 -0.45 4.02
N THR A 210 -27.33 -1.71 4.33
CA THR A 210 -26.24 -2.08 5.26
C THR A 210 -24.89 -1.72 4.66
N TYR A 211 -24.77 -1.74 3.34
CA TYR A 211 -23.56 -1.33 2.63
C TYR A 211 -23.46 0.20 2.55
N SER A 212 -22.28 0.72 2.88
CA SER A 212 -22.04 2.17 2.95
C SER A 212 -22.34 2.90 1.65
N ARG A 213 -22.05 2.32 0.48
CA ARG A 213 -22.35 2.92 -0.83
C ARG A 213 -23.85 2.97 -1.11
N ASN A 214 -24.58 1.88 -0.82
CA ASN A 214 -26.03 1.87 -0.97
C ASN A 214 -26.69 2.89 -0.04
N ARG A 215 -26.16 3.10 1.17
CA ARG A 215 -26.63 4.15 2.07
C ARG A 215 -26.41 5.55 1.49
N ILE A 216 -25.27 5.81 0.85
CA ILE A 216 -25.01 7.08 0.16
C ILE A 216 -26.01 7.25 -0.98
N ARG A 217 -26.21 6.23 -1.82
CA ARG A 217 -27.12 6.24 -2.97
C ARG A 217 -28.58 6.48 -2.57
N HIS A 218 -29.07 5.75 -1.60
CA HIS A 218 -30.51 5.74 -1.28
C HIS A 218 -30.92 6.75 -0.21
N ASN A 219 -30.00 7.17 0.67
CA ASN A 219 -30.34 8.04 1.77
C ASN A 219 -29.69 9.43 1.66
N ILE A 220 -28.41 9.52 1.28
CA ILE A 220 -27.67 10.78 1.32
C ILE A 220 -27.85 11.61 0.05
N LEU A 221 -27.67 11.02 -1.13
CA LEU A 221 -27.83 11.72 -2.40
C LEU A 221 -29.26 12.26 -2.58
N PRO A 222 -30.35 11.53 -2.28
CA PRO A 222 -31.69 12.08 -2.34
C PRO A 222 -31.93 13.25 -1.37
N GLU A 223 -31.34 13.23 -0.18
CA GLU A 223 -31.42 14.37 0.75
C GLU A 223 -30.60 15.57 0.24
N ALA A 224 -29.42 15.32 -0.34
CA ALA A 224 -28.62 16.37 -0.97
C ALA A 224 -29.36 17.03 -2.14
N ASP A 225 -30.15 16.26 -2.92
CA ASP A 225 -30.97 16.79 -4.02
C ASP A 225 -32.10 17.71 -3.55
N LYS A 226 -32.58 17.55 -2.31
CA LYS A 226 -33.52 18.49 -1.70
C LYS A 226 -32.90 19.83 -1.37
N VAL A 227 -31.58 19.84 -1.08
CA VAL A 227 -30.82 21.07 -0.81
C VAL A 227 -30.47 21.78 -2.11
N HIS A 228 -29.99 21.03 -3.10
CA HIS A 228 -29.65 21.55 -4.42
C HIS A 228 -29.82 20.46 -5.47
N GLY A 229 -30.80 20.58 -6.35
CA GLY A 229 -31.11 19.60 -7.38
C GLY A 229 -29.87 19.20 -8.20
N LYS A 230 -29.83 17.95 -8.65
CA LYS A 230 -28.72 17.37 -9.41
C LYS A 230 -27.40 17.28 -8.63
N SER A 231 -27.48 16.96 -7.35
CA SER A 231 -26.30 16.90 -6.47
C SER A 231 -25.24 15.93 -6.97
N ALA A 232 -25.64 14.77 -7.48
CA ALA A 232 -24.69 13.81 -8.06
C ALA A 232 -23.88 14.40 -9.22
N GLU A 233 -24.55 15.16 -10.11
CA GLU A 233 -23.90 15.85 -11.23
C GLU A 233 -22.91 16.90 -10.74
N LYS A 234 -23.31 17.72 -9.76
CA LYS A 234 -22.44 18.76 -9.18
C LYS A 234 -21.23 18.20 -8.43
N ILE A 235 -21.41 17.10 -7.73
CA ILE A 235 -20.32 16.41 -7.05
C ILE A 235 -19.32 15.84 -8.08
N ALA A 236 -19.82 15.22 -9.17
CA ALA A 236 -18.97 14.69 -10.23
C ALA A 236 -18.18 15.80 -10.94
N GLU A 237 -18.83 16.93 -11.31
CA GLU A 237 -18.14 18.09 -11.88
C GLU A 237 -17.04 18.64 -10.95
N THR A 238 -17.32 18.67 -9.65
CA THR A 238 -16.32 19.10 -8.66
C THR A 238 -15.15 18.14 -8.61
N ALA A 239 -15.41 16.82 -8.64
CA ALA A 239 -14.38 15.80 -8.68
C ALA A 239 -13.48 15.91 -9.92
N GLU A 240 -14.02 16.24 -11.08
CA GLU A 240 -13.25 16.48 -12.31
C GLU A 240 -12.28 17.66 -12.16
N ARG A 241 -12.75 18.77 -11.56
CA ARG A 241 -11.88 19.93 -11.29
C ARG A 241 -10.79 19.61 -10.29
N LEU A 242 -11.12 18.86 -9.22
CA LEU A 242 -10.15 18.38 -8.24
C LEU A 242 -9.16 17.39 -8.88
N ALA A 243 -9.62 16.60 -9.85
CA ALA A 243 -8.78 15.71 -10.62
C ALA A 243 -7.72 16.48 -11.42
N ALA A 244 -8.11 17.53 -12.14
CA ALA A 244 -7.19 18.37 -12.89
C ALA A 244 -6.18 19.09 -11.97
N ALA A 245 -6.63 19.59 -10.82
CA ALA A 245 -5.75 20.18 -9.81
C ALA A 245 -4.76 19.16 -9.23
N SER A 246 -5.21 17.94 -8.94
CA SER A 246 -4.36 16.85 -8.46
C SER A 246 -3.28 16.48 -9.48
N ASP A 247 -3.63 16.39 -10.77
CA ASP A 247 -2.68 16.08 -11.83
C ASP A 247 -1.62 17.18 -11.99
N TYR A 248 -2.02 18.44 -11.90
CA TYR A 248 -1.09 19.56 -11.91
C TYR A 248 -0.10 19.48 -10.74
N ILE A 249 -0.61 19.23 -9.53
CA ILE A 249 0.22 19.10 -8.33
C ILE A 249 1.15 17.89 -8.41
N GLU A 250 0.66 16.74 -8.90
CA GLU A 250 1.49 15.55 -9.08
C GLU A 250 2.63 15.81 -10.08
N ASN A 251 2.34 16.51 -11.19
CA ASN A 251 3.35 16.88 -12.18
C ASN A 251 4.39 17.86 -11.63
N GLU A 252 3.96 18.90 -10.91
CA GLU A 252 4.89 19.85 -10.29
C GLU A 252 5.71 19.18 -9.17
N THR A 253 5.11 18.24 -8.42
CA THR A 253 5.83 17.44 -7.43
C THR A 253 6.91 16.57 -8.09
N ALA A 254 6.61 15.94 -9.22
CA ALA A 254 7.59 15.14 -9.95
C ALA A 254 8.78 15.99 -10.44
N LYS A 255 8.50 17.16 -11.03
CA LYS A 255 9.55 18.11 -11.45
C LYS A 255 10.40 18.57 -10.26
N ALA A 256 9.77 18.97 -9.17
CA ALA A 256 10.47 19.39 -7.95
C ALA A 256 11.32 18.24 -7.38
N PHE A 257 10.77 17.02 -7.35
CA PHE A 257 11.47 15.84 -6.89
C PHE A 257 12.75 15.59 -7.70
N GLU A 258 12.66 15.59 -9.03
CA GLU A 258 13.81 15.40 -9.93
C GLU A 258 14.88 16.49 -9.75
N ALA A 259 14.45 17.71 -9.45
CA ALA A 259 15.36 18.83 -9.25
C ALA A 259 16.16 18.74 -7.93
N VAL A 260 15.50 18.32 -6.82
CA VAL A 260 16.09 18.45 -5.48
C VAL A 260 16.50 17.11 -4.84
N VAL A 261 15.97 15.96 -5.30
CA VAL A 261 16.25 14.64 -4.71
C VAL A 261 17.34 13.92 -5.51
N ARG A 262 18.25 13.27 -4.81
CA ARG A 262 19.30 12.40 -5.37
C ARG A 262 19.09 10.99 -4.85
N ASP A 263 19.32 10.01 -5.70
CA ASP A 263 19.35 8.59 -5.33
C ASP A 263 20.81 8.14 -5.27
N GLU A 264 21.25 7.75 -4.09
CA GLU A 264 22.58 7.23 -3.83
C GLU A 264 22.43 5.81 -3.28
N ASN A 265 22.49 4.81 -4.18
CA ASN A 265 22.43 3.39 -3.83
C ASN A 265 21.16 2.99 -3.03
N GLY A 266 19.99 3.53 -3.42
CA GLY A 266 18.72 3.25 -2.75
C GLY A 266 18.45 4.10 -1.51
N SER A 267 19.33 5.06 -1.20
CA SER A 267 19.10 6.15 -0.24
C SER A 267 18.66 7.40 -0.99
N LEU A 268 17.42 7.81 -0.81
CA LEU A 268 16.94 9.07 -1.36
C LEU A 268 17.33 10.22 -0.43
N SER A 269 18.05 11.20 -0.95
CA SER A 269 18.55 12.35 -0.17
C SER A 269 18.25 13.68 -0.86
N ALA A 270 18.09 14.74 -0.09
CA ALA A 270 17.90 16.09 -0.60
C ALA A 270 18.55 17.13 0.31
N ASP A 271 19.06 18.22 -0.28
CA ASP A 271 19.56 19.37 0.46
C ASP A 271 18.39 20.13 1.12
N LYS A 272 18.50 20.42 2.41
CA LYS A 272 17.46 21.12 3.18
C LYS A 272 17.17 22.53 2.64
N LYS A 273 18.19 23.22 2.14
CA LYS A 273 18.03 24.59 1.61
C LYS A 273 17.26 24.57 0.30
N GLU A 274 17.47 23.53 -0.54
CA GLU A 274 16.74 23.40 -1.80
C GLU A 274 15.27 23.05 -1.54
N ILE A 275 14.98 22.14 -0.60
CA ILE A 275 13.59 21.87 -0.18
C ILE A 275 12.94 23.12 0.41
N ALA A 276 13.66 23.89 1.24
CA ALA A 276 13.12 25.08 1.89
C ALA A 276 12.74 26.22 0.91
N LYS A 277 13.27 26.23 -0.31
CA LYS A 277 12.87 27.18 -1.37
C LYS A 277 11.51 26.83 -2.00
N LEU A 278 11.04 25.60 -1.86
CA LEU A 278 9.76 25.18 -2.39
C LEU A 278 8.60 25.75 -1.56
N HIS A 279 7.43 25.89 -2.20
CA HIS A 279 6.20 26.20 -1.47
C HIS A 279 5.95 25.17 -0.35
N PRO A 280 5.46 25.54 0.85
CA PRO A 280 5.28 24.60 1.97
C PRO A 280 4.52 23.31 1.62
N PHE A 281 3.49 23.41 0.79
CA PHE A 281 2.77 22.26 0.28
C PHE A 281 3.67 21.33 -0.56
N MET A 282 4.51 21.91 -1.42
CA MET A 282 5.43 21.15 -2.27
C MET A 282 6.56 20.50 -1.47
N GLN A 283 7.04 21.16 -0.41
CA GLN A 283 8.00 20.53 0.52
C GLN A 283 7.45 19.21 1.06
N GLN A 284 6.21 19.22 1.55
CA GLN A 284 5.57 18.02 2.07
C GLN A 284 5.31 16.98 0.98
N SER A 285 4.90 17.40 -0.22
CA SER A 285 4.65 16.49 -1.36
C SER A 285 5.93 15.80 -1.84
N VAL A 286 7.05 16.51 -1.93
CA VAL A 286 8.36 15.93 -2.28
C VAL A 286 8.81 14.93 -1.23
N LEU A 287 8.70 15.26 0.06
CA LEU A 287 9.04 14.35 1.15
C LEU A 287 8.13 13.11 1.17
N TYR A 288 6.84 13.27 0.87
CA TYR A 288 5.92 12.14 0.71
C TYR A 288 6.36 11.20 -0.43
N GLU A 289 6.71 11.76 -1.58
CA GLU A 289 7.18 10.98 -2.73
C GLU A 289 8.53 10.29 -2.45
N MET A 290 9.43 10.92 -1.67
CA MET A 290 10.67 10.28 -1.19
C MET A 290 10.36 9.02 -0.38
N ILE A 291 9.41 9.10 0.56
CA ILE A 291 9.02 7.95 1.38
C ILE A 291 8.40 6.85 0.51
N CYS A 292 7.51 7.22 -0.42
CA CYS A 292 6.84 6.28 -1.32
C CYS A 292 7.84 5.55 -2.23
N LYS A 293 8.77 6.27 -2.85
CA LYS A 293 9.78 5.69 -3.75
C LYS A 293 10.76 4.79 -2.99
N ALA A 294 11.24 5.22 -1.82
CA ALA A 294 12.11 4.40 -0.97
C ALA A 294 11.41 3.12 -0.49
N GLY A 295 10.11 3.19 -0.22
CA GLY A 295 9.29 2.05 0.20
C GLY A 295 8.88 1.11 -0.93
N GLY A 296 8.83 1.62 -2.16
CA GLY A 296 8.27 0.92 -3.32
C GLY A 296 6.74 0.81 -3.30
N HIS A 297 6.08 1.45 -2.34
CA HIS A 297 4.63 1.38 -2.13
C HIS A 297 4.07 2.75 -1.72
N LYS A 298 2.78 2.99 -2.07
CA LYS A 298 2.00 4.13 -1.56
C LYS A 298 1.03 3.73 -0.44
N LYS A 299 0.75 2.42 -0.30
CA LYS A 299 -0.16 1.91 0.73
C LYS A 299 0.42 2.21 2.13
N ASP A 300 -0.42 2.60 3.07
CA ASP A 300 -0.08 2.91 4.48
C ASP A 300 0.91 4.06 4.69
N ILE A 301 1.41 4.70 3.62
CA ILE A 301 2.17 5.95 3.69
C ILE A 301 1.17 7.11 3.59
N THR A 302 1.22 8.02 4.56
CA THR A 302 0.31 9.16 4.66
C THR A 302 1.09 10.47 4.68
N HIS A 303 0.42 11.58 4.38
CA HIS A 303 1.01 12.91 4.52
C HIS A 303 1.42 13.25 5.96
N LYS A 304 0.90 12.55 6.96
CA LYS A 304 1.39 12.66 8.35
C LYS A 304 2.86 12.26 8.44
N HIS A 305 3.26 11.16 7.79
CA HIS A 305 4.66 10.71 7.77
C HIS A 305 5.58 11.76 7.10
N ALA A 306 5.12 12.35 6.00
CA ALA A 306 5.84 13.45 5.34
C ALA A 306 5.91 14.70 6.21
N GLY A 307 4.83 15.03 6.92
CA GLY A 307 4.80 16.14 7.89
C GLY A 307 5.74 15.92 9.06
N ASP A 308 5.87 14.71 9.57
CA ASP A 308 6.82 14.39 10.65
C ASP A 308 8.28 14.44 10.14
N LEU A 309 8.53 14.03 8.90
CA LEU A 309 9.83 14.20 8.25
C LEU A 309 10.16 15.68 8.02
N LEU A 310 9.18 16.51 7.66
CA LEU A 310 9.33 17.96 7.52
C LEU A 310 9.65 18.64 8.88
N LYS A 311 8.99 18.20 9.97
CA LYS A 311 9.32 18.67 11.32
C LYS A 311 10.75 18.31 11.71
N LEU A 312 11.19 17.09 11.37
CA LEU A 312 12.56 16.64 11.59
C LEU A 312 13.56 17.52 10.83
N MET A 313 13.25 17.88 9.58
CA MET A 313 14.07 18.76 8.76
C MET A 313 14.26 20.14 9.40
N ASN A 314 13.23 20.66 10.07
CA ASN A 314 13.25 21.96 10.75
C ASN A 314 13.90 21.92 12.15
N ASN A 315 14.26 20.73 12.65
CA ASN A 315 14.97 20.60 13.92
C ASN A 315 16.46 20.96 13.75
N ARG A 316 16.99 21.85 14.62
CA ARG A 316 18.37 22.32 14.57
C ARG A 316 19.41 21.23 14.86
N ASN A 317 19.04 20.25 15.65
CA ASN A 317 19.96 19.19 16.11
C ASN A 317 20.00 17.95 15.20
N GLY A 318 19.27 17.98 14.07
CA GLY A 318 19.11 16.80 13.26
C GLY A 318 18.33 15.69 13.98
N GLY A 319 18.44 14.46 13.50
CA GLY A 319 17.81 13.29 14.13
C GLY A 319 17.33 12.25 13.14
N GLN A 320 16.53 11.32 13.66
CA GLN A 320 15.92 10.27 12.83
C GLN A 320 14.51 9.95 13.28
N ILE A 321 13.69 9.46 12.33
CA ILE A 321 12.34 8.95 12.59
C ILE A 321 12.13 7.62 11.90
N SER A 322 11.35 6.73 12.54
CA SER A 322 10.91 5.49 11.92
C SER A 322 9.72 5.77 11.01
N LEU A 323 9.76 5.22 9.81
CA LEU A 323 8.74 5.31 8.77
C LEU A 323 8.18 3.91 8.46
N PRO A 324 7.03 3.80 7.76
CA PRO A 324 6.49 2.52 7.34
C PRO A 324 7.49 1.68 6.52
N TYR A 325 7.25 0.38 6.43
CA TYR A 325 8.03 -0.59 5.64
C TYR A 325 9.52 -0.69 6.02
N GLY A 326 9.85 -0.44 7.28
CA GLY A 326 11.24 -0.50 7.77
C GLY A 326 12.11 0.63 7.22
N LEU A 327 11.50 1.71 6.76
CA LEU A 327 12.22 2.90 6.36
C LEU A 327 12.61 3.74 7.58
N THR A 328 13.68 4.47 7.44
CA THR A 328 14.11 5.48 8.42
C THR A 328 14.38 6.79 7.69
N GLY A 329 13.79 7.88 8.19
CA GLY A 329 14.12 9.23 7.79
C GLY A 329 15.25 9.77 8.67
N TYR A 330 16.30 10.28 8.06
CA TYR A 330 17.46 10.90 8.71
C TYR A 330 17.53 12.38 8.34
N CYS A 331 17.95 13.18 9.28
CA CYS A 331 18.23 14.58 9.05
C CYS A 331 19.54 14.96 9.73
N ASP A 332 20.46 15.54 8.98
CA ASP A 332 21.67 16.18 9.50
C ASP A 332 21.60 17.72 9.39
N GLN A 333 22.75 18.41 9.44
CA GLN A 333 22.78 19.86 9.35
C GLN A 333 22.42 20.39 7.97
N SER A 334 22.71 19.66 6.89
CA SER A 334 22.59 20.09 5.50
C SER A 334 21.55 19.32 4.71
N SER A 335 21.33 18.04 5.04
CA SER A 335 20.52 17.14 4.24
C SER A 335 19.41 16.46 5.02
N ILE A 336 18.41 15.97 4.27
CA ILE A 336 17.39 15.04 4.71
C ILE A 336 17.42 13.83 3.81
N SER A 337 17.30 12.63 4.38
CA SER A 337 17.33 11.39 3.61
C SER A 337 16.33 10.36 4.12
N VAL A 338 15.90 9.48 3.21
CA VAL A 338 15.05 8.33 3.50
C VAL A 338 15.74 7.10 2.93
N LYS A 339 15.99 6.12 3.78
CA LYS A 339 16.58 4.83 3.37
C LYS A 339 15.91 3.67 4.10
N ARG A 340 16.01 2.49 3.54
CA ARG A 340 15.67 1.28 4.30
C ARG A 340 16.66 1.15 5.45
N ALA A 341 16.13 0.82 6.63
CA ALA A 341 17.01 0.33 7.68
C ALA A 341 17.73 -0.87 7.08
N GLU A 342 19.04 -0.81 6.99
CA GLU A 342 19.81 -1.99 6.60
C GLU A 342 19.42 -3.11 7.55
N PRO A 343 19.09 -4.31 7.04
CA PRO A 343 18.92 -5.44 7.93
C PRO A 343 20.20 -5.51 8.75
N VAL A 344 20.06 -5.40 10.07
CA VAL A 344 21.17 -5.50 11.00
C VAL A 344 22.07 -6.64 10.52
N SER A 345 23.24 -6.29 10.08
CA SER A 345 24.20 -7.29 9.62
C SER A 345 24.30 -8.34 10.73
N ARG A 346 23.91 -9.57 10.42
CA ARG A 346 24.12 -10.73 11.30
C ARG A 346 25.60 -10.95 11.64
N SER A 347 26.49 -10.08 11.12
CA SER A 347 27.93 -10.14 11.32
C SER A 347 28.36 -9.87 12.77
N VAL A 348 27.66 -9.00 13.51
CA VAL A 348 28.04 -8.68 14.89
C VAL A 348 27.81 -9.86 15.86
N ALA A 349 26.85 -10.75 15.55
CA ALA A 349 26.60 -11.94 16.36
C ALA A 349 27.50 -13.13 16.01
N ARG A 350 28.25 -13.09 14.90
CA ARG A 350 29.06 -14.24 14.45
C ARG A 350 30.42 -14.34 15.13
N ASN A 351 30.91 -13.30 15.77
CA ASN A 351 32.24 -13.24 16.30
C ASN A 351 32.32 -13.14 17.85
N ILE A 352 31.25 -13.62 18.54
CA ILE A 352 31.31 -13.74 20.00
C ILE A 352 31.70 -15.16 20.36
N ARG A 353 32.85 -15.29 21.05
CA ARG A 353 33.38 -16.56 21.48
C ARG A 353 33.24 -16.73 22.99
N PHE A 354 32.91 -17.94 23.40
CA PHE A 354 32.80 -18.36 24.79
C PHE A 354 33.90 -19.33 25.12
N SER A 355 34.58 -19.12 26.25
CA SER A 355 35.59 -20.05 26.77
C SER A 355 35.44 -20.13 28.28
N ILE A 356 35.49 -21.32 28.85
CA ILE A 356 35.37 -21.53 30.28
C ILE A 356 36.72 -21.95 30.81
N PHE A 357 37.19 -21.34 31.92
CA PHE A 357 38.44 -21.61 32.59
C PHE A 357 38.24 -21.72 34.10
N LEU A 358 39.10 -22.47 34.78
CA LEU A 358 39.13 -22.42 36.22
C LEU A 358 39.73 -21.09 36.68
N ARG A 359 39.16 -20.46 37.69
CA ARG A 359 39.58 -19.15 38.19
C ARG A 359 41.05 -19.14 38.61
N LYS A 360 41.57 -20.27 39.18
CA LYS A 360 42.94 -20.43 39.61
C LYS A 360 43.99 -20.41 38.48
N ASP A 361 43.55 -20.66 37.25
CA ASP A 361 44.41 -20.72 36.05
C ASP A 361 44.48 -19.38 35.30
N LEU A 362 43.88 -18.33 35.88
CA LEU A 362 43.73 -17.00 35.24
C LEU A 362 44.42 -15.93 36.09
N ASP A 363 45.32 -15.16 35.45
CA ASP A 363 46.00 -14.02 36.05
C ASP A 363 45.31 -12.70 35.72
N GLY A 364 44.73 -12.02 36.76
CA GLY A 364 44.09 -10.73 36.64
C GLY A 364 42.73 -10.78 35.91
N ILE A 365 42.01 -9.67 35.87
CA ILE A 365 40.78 -9.47 35.09
C ILE A 365 41.07 -8.41 34.03
N PRO A 366 40.89 -8.69 32.71
CA PRO A 366 41.22 -7.72 31.70
C PRO A 366 40.22 -6.56 31.74
N ASP A 367 40.70 -5.34 31.66
CA ASP A 367 39.88 -4.15 31.42
C ASP A 367 39.72 -3.93 29.91
N SER A 368 38.85 -4.70 29.31
CA SER A 368 38.56 -4.62 27.89
C SER A 368 37.08 -4.33 27.65
N ARG A 369 36.80 -3.47 26.67
CA ARG A 369 35.43 -3.13 26.25
C ARG A 369 34.75 -4.34 25.59
N TYR A 370 35.49 -5.14 24.86
CA TYR A 370 34.99 -6.24 24.05
C TYR A 370 35.37 -7.63 24.55
N THR A 371 36.01 -7.73 25.71
CA THR A 371 36.25 -9.00 26.41
C THR A 371 35.81 -8.85 27.87
N LYS A 372 34.96 -9.72 28.33
CA LYS A 372 34.46 -9.72 29.70
C LYS A 372 34.56 -11.11 30.32
N TRP A 373 34.84 -11.12 31.60
CA TRP A 373 34.91 -12.30 32.42
C TRP A 373 33.69 -12.32 33.34
N LEU A 374 32.94 -13.41 33.32
CA LEU A 374 31.72 -13.59 34.08
C LEU A 374 31.84 -14.79 35.00
N ASP A 375 31.27 -14.72 36.17
CA ASP A 375 31.17 -15.81 37.13
C ASP A 375 30.24 -16.90 36.57
N TYR A 376 30.83 -18.00 36.08
CA TYR A 376 30.06 -19.06 35.45
C TYR A 376 29.23 -19.86 36.46
N ASP A 377 29.67 -19.94 37.74
CA ASP A 377 28.94 -20.60 38.81
C ASP A 377 27.56 -19.98 39.06
N LYS A 378 27.38 -18.72 38.68
CA LYS A 378 26.13 -17.95 38.83
C LYS A 378 25.23 -17.96 37.57
N ILE A 379 25.60 -18.65 36.51
CA ILE A 379 24.85 -18.75 35.26
C ILE A 379 24.06 -20.03 35.25
N GLY A 380 22.73 -19.91 35.15
CA GLY A 380 21.79 -21.03 35.32
C GLY A 380 21.62 -21.92 34.10
N ARG A 381 21.82 -21.36 32.90
CA ARG A 381 21.62 -22.05 31.59
C ARG A 381 22.82 -21.75 30.68
N GLN A 382 22.86 -22.44 29.53
CA GLN A 382 23.88 -22.11 28.51
C GLN A 382 23.62 -20.69 27.97
N PRO A 383 24.59 -19.77 28.04
CA PRO A 383 24.45 -18.42 27.53
C PRO A 383 24.19 -18.40 26.01
N GLU A 384 23.22 -17.60 25.59
CA GLU A 384 22.93 -17.37 24.17
C GLU A 384 23.31 -15.95 23.76
N VAL A 385 23.70 -15.80 22.47
CA VAL A 385 23.88 -14.48 21.86
C VAL A 385 22.66 -14.14 21.05
N ARG A 386 22.01 -13.03 21.38
CA ARG A 386 20.80 -12.56 20.72
C ARG A 386 20.63 -11.04 20.81
N THR A 387 19.67 -10.49 20.14
CA THR A 387 19.18 -9.13 20.38
C THR A 387 18.09 -9.12 21.45
N ARG A 388 17.66 -7.92 21.86
CA ARG A 388 16.67 -7.74 22.94
C ARG A 388 15.32 -8.40 22.66
N ARG A 389 14.69 -8.86 23.73
CA ARG A 389 13.31 -9.38 23.75
C ARG A 389 12.46 -8.63 24.79
N PRO A 390 11.12 -8.60 24.65
CA PRO A 390 10.26 -8.11 25.72
C PRO A 390 10.48 -8.92 27.00
N GLY A 391 10.64 -8.24 28.13
CA GLY A 391 10.88 -8.90 29.42
C GLY A 391 12.34 -8.91 29.87
N ASP A 392 13.30 -8.64 28.98
CA ASP A 392 14.73 -8.61 29.30
C ASP A 392 15.06 -7.64 30.44
N TYR A 393 15.98 -8.08 31.31
CA TYR A 393 16.43 -7.32 32.47
C TYR A 393 17.92 -7.56 32.75
N ILE A 394 18.52 -6.63 33.51
CA ILE A 394 19.89 -6.68 33.97
C ILE A 394 19.96 -6.26 35.44
N PHE A 395 20.92 -6.77 36.20
CA PHE A 395 21.15 -6.37 37.58
C PHE A 395 22.18 -5.25 37.69
N PHE A 396 21.88 -4.31 38.58
CA PHE A 396 22.75 -3.23 39.01
C PHE A 396 23.06 -3.42 40.49
N GLU A 397 24.19 -2.93 40.91
CA GLU A 397 24.60 -2.90 42.30
C GLU A 397 24.58 -1.46 42.82
N ASP A 398 23.97 -1.22 43.96
CA ASP A 398 23.96 0.08 44.63
C ASP A 398 25.27 0.31 45.45
N ASP A 399 25.41 1.51 46.01
CA ASP A 399 26.56 1.88 46.86
C ASP A 399 26.71 1.04 48.14
N LYS A 400 25.68 0.25 48.48
CA LYS A 400 25.65 -0.64 49.64
C LYS A 400 25.89 -2.13 49.27
N GLY A 401 26.10 -2.41 47.96
CA GLY A 401 26.32 -3.77 47.45
C GLY A 401 25.04 -4.55 47.18
N ASN A 402 23.83 -3.93 47.22
CA ASN A 402 22.60 -4.63 46.97
C ASN A 402 22.32 -4.69 45.45
N LEU A 403 21.85 -5.86 44.99
CA LEU A 403 21.49 -6.07 43.61
C LEU A 403 20.04 -5.58 43.31
N HIS A 404 19.93 -4.72 42.33
CA HIS A 404 18.63 -4.20 41.85
C HIS A 404 18.36 -4.64 40.43
N LYS A 405 17.20 -5.26 40.22
CA LYS A 405 16.72 -5.66 38.90
C LYS A 405 16.20 -4.44 38.13
N LYS A 406 16.69 -4.19 36.93
CA LYS A 406 16.24 -3.12 36.03
C LYS A 406 15.86 -3.68 34.67
N ARG A 407 14.74 -3.23 34.11
CA ARG A 407 14.37 -3.63 32.75
C ARG A 407 15.37 -3.08 31.74
N LEU A 408 15.77 -3.89 30.76
CA LEU A 408 16.71 -3.49 29.72
C LEU A 408 16.24 -2.27 28.94
N LYS A 409 14.92 -2.13 28.71
CA LYS A 409 14.33 -0.96 28.08
C LYS A 409 14.64 0.33 28.84
N ASP A 410 14.54 0.31 30.17
CA ASP A 410 14.71 1.49 31.00
C ASP A 410 16.20 1.88 31.06
N TYR A 411 17.10 0.89 31.10
CA TYR A 411 18.54 1.11 30.97
C TYR A 411 18.90 1.83 29.65
N PHE A 412 18.38 1.35 28.51
CA PHE A 412 18.66 1.97 27.22
C PHE A 412 18.11 3.41 27.10
N ILE A 413 17.04 3.74 27.81
CA ILE A 413 16.49 5.10 27.86
C ILE A 413 17.40 6.01 28.65
N GLU A 414 17.87 5.59 29.80
CA GLU A 414 18.80 6.37 30.66
C GLU A 414 20.14 6.62 29.99
N GLU A 415 20.70 5.63 29.32
CA GLU A 415 21.96 5.74 28.56
C GLU A 415 21.78 6.49 27.23
N LYS A 416 20.57 7.00 26.95
CA LYS A 416 20.23 7.74 25.73
C LYS A 416 20.55 6.99 24.43
N ILE A 417 20.57 5.66 24.47
CA ILE A 417 20.79 4.81 23.29
C ILE A 417 19.58 4.95 22.37
N SER A 418 19.81 5.23 21.10
CA SER A 418 18.72 5.42 20.13
C SER A 418 17.91 4.13 19.92
N ARG A 419 16.64 4.24 19.55
CA ARG A 419 15.75 3.07 19.37
C ARG A 419 16.29 2.10 18.33
N SER A 420 16.88 2.60 17.24
CA SER A 420 17.50 1.81 16.18
C SER A 420 18.74 1.05 16.65
N GLU A 421 19.57 1.65 17.49
CA GLU A 421 20.74 0.99 18.08
C GLU A 421 20.34 -0.11 19.08
N ARG A 422 19.28 0.09 19.86
CA ARG A 422 18.79 -0.90 20.85
C ARG A 422 18.45 -2.25 20.23
N ASP A 423 17.95 -2.25 19.01
CA ASP A 423 17.58 -3.47 18.29
C ASP A 423 18.79 -4.16 17.65
N GLN A 424 19.94 -3.48 17.66
CA GLN A 424 21.19 -3.92 17.03
C GLN A 424 22.24 -4.40 18.02
N ILE A 425 22.19 -3.94 19.26
CA ILE A 425 23.19 -4.29 20.27
C ILE A 425 23.11 -5.79 20.57
N PRO A 426 24.21 -6.54 20.36
CA PRO A 426 24.28 -7.93 20.76
C PRO A 426 24.23 -8.04 22.28
N LEU A 427 23.50 -9.02 22.76
CA LEU A 427 23.36 -9.35 24.17
C LEU A 427 23.84 -10.78 24.42
N VAL A 428 24.57 -10.97 25.49
CA VAL A 428 24.80 -12.30 26.05
C VAL A 428 23.76 -12.50 27.14
N ALA A 429 22.93 -13.50 27.01
CA ALA A 429 21.76 -13.69 27.87
C ALA A 429 21.67 -15.12 28.44
N ASP A 430 21.14 -15.22 29.66
CA ASP A 430 20.66 -16.44 30.28
C ASP A 430 19.15 -16.34 30.45
N GLY A 431 18.39 -16.83 29.46
CA GLY A 431 16.97 -16.58 29.34
C GLY A 431 16.66 -15.08 29.21
N ASP A 432 15.85 -14.51 30.12
CA ASP A 432 15.53 -13.07 30.15
C ASP A 432 16.55 -12.23 30.91
N HIS A 433 17.50 -12.84 31.60
CA HIS A 433 18.58 -12.17 32.31
C HIS A 433 19.72 -11.84 31.35
N ILE A 434 20.01 -10.57 31.15
CA ILE A 434 21.13 -10.11 30.32
C ILE A 434 22.42 -10.11 31.16
N LEU A 435 23.31 -10.99 30.79
CA LEU A 435 24.64 -11.13 31.43
C LEU A 435 25.60 -10.03 30.98
N TRP A 436 25.60 -9.71 29.69
CA TRP A 436 26.43 -8.67 29.11
C TRP A 436 25.71 -7.96 27.93
N ILE A 437 25.69 -6.65 27.99
CA ILE A 437 25.33 -5.77 26.86
C ILE A 437 26.66 -5.46 26.16
N VAL A 438 26.89 -6.07 25.00
CA VAL A 438 28.20 -6.03 24.32
C VAL A 438 28.60 -4.58 24.02
N GLY A 439 29.86 -4.26 24.38
CA GLY A 439 30.42 -2.91 24.25
C GLY A 439 29.93 -1.91 25.31
N HIS A 440 29.02 -2.31 26.21
CA HIS A 440 28.46 -1.46 27.26
C HIS A 440 28.76 -2.04 28.64
N ARG A 441 27.91 -2.88 29.21
CA ARG A 441 27.93 -3.24 30.62
C ARG A 441 27.65 -4.72 30.86
N ILE A 442 28.28 -5.32 31.88
CA ILE A 442 27.91 -6.62 32.43
C ILE A 442 26.89 -6.47 33.56
N SER A 443 26.09 -7.51 33.77
CA SER A 443 25.20 -7.61 34.94
C SER A 443 26.03 -7.73 36.23
N ALA A 444 25.65 -6.98 37.24
CA ALA A 444 26.29 -7.02 38.54
C ALA A 444 26.16 -8.43 39.21
N ALA A 445 25.11 -9.16 38.88
CA ALA A 445 24.85 -10.49 39.42
C ALA A 445 25.90 -11.55 39.02
N VAL A 446 26.59 -11.33 37.88
CA VAL A 446 27.61 -12.29 37.35
C VAL A 446 29.03 -11.73 37.38
N LYS A 447 29.27 -10.74 38.22
CA LYS A 447 30.62 -10.28 38.49
C LYS A 447 31.42 -11.37 39.22
N ILE A 448 32.70 -11.50 38.86
CA ILE A 448 33.64 -12.39 39.51
C ILE A 448 33.89 -11.92 40.96
N SER A 449 33.94 -12.87 41.88
CA SER A 449 34.27 -12.70 43.30
C SER A 449 35.37 -13.68 43.71
N ASP A 450 35.83 -13.57 44.94
CA ASP A 450 36.85 -14.49 45.53
C ASP A 450 36.31 -15.94 45.64
N GLU A 451 35.00 -16.12 45.61
CA GLU A 451 34.34 -17.43 45.69
C GLU A 451 34.15 -18.11 44.33
N THR A 452 34.39 -17.39 43.23
CA THR A 452 34.22 -17.88 41.85
C THR A 452 35.18 -19.00 41.55
N LYS A 453 34.66 -20.16 41.11
CA LYS A 453 35.46 -21.34 40.75
C LYS A 453 35.73 -21.41 39.24
N GLU A 454 34.67 -21.19 38.45
CA GLU A 454 34.72 -21.22 37.00
C GLU A 454 34.40 -19.84 36.41
N VAL A 455 35.16 -19.44 35.40
CA VAL A 455 35.02 -18.15 34.73
C VAL A 455 34.65 -18.36 33.29
N LEU A 456 33.55 -17.74 32.86
CA LEU A 456 33.16 -17.63 31.47
C LEU A 456 33.86 -16.40 30.88
N ILE A 457 34.77 -16.59 29.96
CA ILE A 457 35.37 -15.53 29.16
C ILE A 457 34.54 -15.37 27.90
N VAL A 458 33.98 -14.16 27.69
CA VAL A 458 33.23 -13.80 26.50
C VAL A 458 34.02 -12.73 25.76
N SER A 459 34.45 -13.04 24.54
CA SER A 459 35.13 -12.09 23.65
C SER A 459 34.31 -11.82 22.40
N ALA A 460 34.15 -10.55 22.08
CA ALA A 460 33.55 -10.06 20.83
C ALA A 460 34.67 -9.43 19.99
N GLU A 461 34.73 -9.74 18.70
CA GLU A 461 35.62 -9.03 17.78
C GLU A 461 35.07 -7.62 17.55
N GLU A 462 35.98 -6.62 17.57
CA GLU A 462 35.64 -5.25 17.22
C GLU A 462 35.27 -5.23 15.74
N ALA A 463 34.11 -4.71 15.41
CA ALA A 463 33.74 -4.53 14.00
C ALA A 463 34.71 -3.51 13.39
N ASP A 464 35.46 -3.92 12.39
CA ASP A 464 36.27 -3.01 11.60
C ASP A 464 35.44 -1.83 11.12
N LYS A 465 35.98 -0.61 11.31
CA LYS A 465 35.35 0.66 10.97
C LYS A 465 35.20 0.87 9.46
#